data_c4e5bbf3ada5006093f8ab527716365d
#
_entry.id   c4e5bbf3ada5006093f8ab527716365d
#
_cell.length_a   1.000
_cell.length_b   1.000
_cell.length_c   1.000
_cell.angle_alpha   90.00
_cell.angle_beta   90.00
_cell.angle_gamma   90.00
#
_symmetry.space_group_name_H-M   'P 1'
#
loop_
_entity.id
_entity.type
_entity.pdbx_description
1 polymer ?
#
loop_
_entity_poly.entity_id
_entity_poly.type
_entity_poly.pdbx_seq_one_letter_code
_entity_poly.pdbx_strand_id
1 'polypeptide(L)'
;AVCKGAGAGDVLLANRTPAKAQALADELGCACGTNEEVAGICDFIFLGVKPQMMADMLDELTPTLEARAESRPFVLVTMAAGLSMQQIRQMAGSGYPIIRMMPNTPVALGDGMIQYCSDDVEPEKMAEWLTAMAPAGRLDAVPESLIDAASAVSGCGPAWAYQFIEALADGGVAAGLPRAKAQEYAAQMLLGSARMVLETGKHPGELKDAVCSPGGSTIQGVRLLEERAFRGAVTDAVLAAFEKTKDLGKK
;
A
#
# COMPACT_ATOMS: atom_id res chain seq x y z
N ALA A 1 7.38 -4.12 -8.47
CA ALA A 1 8.12 -2.92 -8.11
C ALA A 1 9.57 -3.27 -7.74
N VAL A 2 9.81 -4.09 -6.71
CA VAL A 2 11.16 -4.44 -6.21
C VAL A 2 12.08 -4.97 -7.33
N CYS A 3 11.61 -5.85 -8.20
CA CYS A 3 12.39 -6.34 -9.36
C CYS A 3 12.84 -5.22 -10.31
N LYS A 4 12.13 -4.09 -10.36
CA LYS A 4 12.53 -2.91 -11.16
C LYS A 4 13.56 -2.04 -10.43
N GLY A 5 13.54 -2.02 -9.12
CA GLY A 5 14.42 -1.18 -8.31
C GLY A 5 15.73 -1.87 -7.92
N ALA A 6 15.66 -3.12 -7.47
CA ALA A 6 16.83 -3.91 -7.08
C ALA A 6 17.43 -4.72 -8.24
N GLY A 7 16.60 -5.06 -9.25
CA GLY A 7 16.94 -6.03 -10.27
C GLY A 7 16.27 -7.38 -10.01
N ALA A 8 15.79 -8.05 -11.06
CA ALA A 8 15.09 -9.33 -10.90
C ALA A 8 16.03 -10.43 -10.35
N GLY A 9 17.32 -10.37 -10.67
CA GLY A 9 18.33 -11.33 -10.18
C GLY A 9 18.57 -11.26 -8.66
N ASP A 10 18.20 -10.15 -8.01
CA ASP A 10 18.37 -9.93 -6.57
C ASP A 10 17.07 -10.19 -5.78
N VAL A 11 16.06 -10.77 -6.44
CA VAL A 11 14.76 -11.06 -5.81
C VAL A 11 14.53 -12.56 -5.73
N LEU A 12 14.24 -13.04 -4.52
CA LEU A 12 13.85 -14.42 -4.25
C LEU A 12 12.41 -14.43 -3.71
N LEU A 13 11.53 -15.15 -4.39
CA LEU A 13 10.12 -15.30 -4.00
C LEU A 13 9.89 -16.61 -3.25
N ALA A 14 9.08 -16.56 -2.21
CA ALA A 14 8.56 -17.74 -1.53
C ALA A 14 7.06 -17.64 -1.31
N ASN A 15 6.36 -18.76 -1.33
CA ASN A 15 4.93 -18.81 -1.02
C ASN A 15 4.58 -20.20 -0.48
N ARG A 16 3.65 -20.28 0.48
CA ARG A 16 3.11 -21.54 1.01
C ARG A 16 2.63 -22.49 -0.11
N THR A 17 2.18 -21.95 -1.25
CA THR A 17 1.86 -22.72 -2.46
C THR A 17 2.98 -22.51 -3.48
N PRO A 18 3.97 -23.42 -3.60
CA PRO A 18 5.16 -23.19 -4.44
C PRO A 18 4.84 -22.84 -5.90
N ALA A 19 3.80 -23.47 -6.48
CA ALA A 19 3.39 -23.21 -7.85
C ALA A 19 2.99 -21.73 -8.11
N LYS A 20 2.47 -21.03 -7.09
CA LYS A 20 2.15 -19.59 -7.21
C LYS A 20 3.41 -18.73 -7.21
N ALA A 21 4.39 -19.07 -6.37
CA ALA A 21 5.67 -18.37 -6.37
C ALA A 21 6.40 -18.59 -7.69
N GLN A 22 6.44 -19.82 -8.18
CA GLN A 22 7.08 -20.17 -9.45
C GLN A 22 6.46 -19.41 -10.63
N ALA A 23 5.13 -19.43 -10.76
CA ALA A 23 4.45 -18.71 -11.84
C ALA A 23 4.77 -17.19 -11.85
N LEU A 24 4.82 -16.58 -10.65
CA LEU A 24 5.17 -15.17 -10.53
C LEU A 24 6.66 -14.93 -10.78
N ALA A 25 7.53 -15.84 -10.36
CA ALA A 25 8.97 -15.77 -10.60
C ALA A 25 9.28 -15.86 -12.11
N ASP A 26 8.60 -16.77 -12.81
CA ASP A 26 8.73 -16.92 -14.27
C ASP A 26 8.28 -15.64 -15.01
N GLU A 27 7.17 -15.02 -14.56
CA GLU A 27 6.66 -13.76 -15.13
C GLU A 27 7.64 -12.59 -14.91
N LEU A 28 8.24 -12.52 -13.71
CA LEU A 28 9.11 -11.40 -13.30
C LEU A 28 10.59 -11.62 -13.65
N GLY A 29 10.99 -12.84 -14.03
CA GLY A 29 12.38 -13.21 -14.29
C GLY A 29 13.24 -13.27 -13.04
N CYS A 30 12.65 -13.57 -11.87
CA CYS A 30 13.35 -13.67 -10.59
C CYS A 30 13.43 -15.11 -10.08
N ALA A 31 14.15 -15.33 -8.97
CA ALA A 31 14.26 -16.66 -8.36
C ALA A 31 13.05 -17.02 -7.49
N CYS A 32 12.82 -18.33 -7.30
CA CYS A 32 11.83 -18.87 -6.40
C CYS A 32 12.48 -19.91 -5.48
N GLY A 33 12.07 -19.92 -4.20
CA GLY A 33 12.60 -20.83 -3.19
C GLY A 33 11.66 -21.02 -2.01
N THR A 34 12.19 -21.50 -0.89
CA THR A 34 11.45 -21.70 0.36
C THR A 34 11.54 -20.46 1.25
N ASN A 35 10.69 -20.40 2.29
CA ASN A 35 10.77 -19.35 3.32
C ASN A 35 12.13 -19.37 4.04
N GLU A 36 12.67 -20.56 4.32
CA GLU A 36 13.97 -20.74 4.96
C GLU A 36 15.12 -20.22 4.07
N GLU A 37 15.06 -20.48 2.75
CA GLU A 37 16.04 -19.93 1.81
C GLU A 37 15.99 -18.39 1.78
N VAL A 38 14.78 -17.81 1.73
CA VAL A 38 14.61 -16.34 1.84
C VAL A 38 15.21 -15.82 3.15
N ALA A 39 14.84 -16.44 4.29
CA ALA A 39 15.39 -16.06 5.60
C ALA A 39 16.90 -16.25 5.68
N GLY A 40 17.44 -17.27 5.01
CA GLY A 40 18.87 -17.62 5.04
C GLY A 40 19.76 -16.67 4.22
N ILE A 41 19.28 -16.06 3.13
CA ILE A 41 20.15 -15.33 2.18
C ILE A 41 19.76 -13.90 1.86
N CYS A 42 18.47 -13.50 2.02
CA CYS A 42 18.02 -12.16 1.61
C CYS A 42 18.34 -11.08 2.66
N ASP A 43 18.85 -9.94 2.28
CA ASP A 43 19.16 -8.83 3.19
C ASP A 43 17.89 -8.11 3.68
N PHE A 44 16.85 -8.12 2.89
CA PHE A 44 15.50 -7.65 3.25
C PHE A 44 14.50 -8.79 3.16
N ILE A 45 13.90 -9.15 4.28
CA ILE A 45 12.95 -10.26 4.37
C ILE A 45 11.54 -9.68 4.45
N PHE A 46 10.81 -9.69 3.33
CA PHE A 46 9.45 -9.17 3.25
C PHE A 46 8.44 -10.20 3.79
N LEU A 47 7.80 -9.86 4.90
CA LEU A 47 6.79 -10.66 5.59
C LEU A 47 5.41 -10.44 4.96
N GLY A 48 5.14 -11.12 3.84
CA GLY A 48 3.95 -10.95 3.00
C GLY A 48 2.75 -11.83 3.39
N VAL A 49 2.63 -12.23 4.66
CA VAL A 49 1.53 -13.05 5.16
C VAL A 49 0.44 -12.22 5.86
N LYS A 50 -0.75 -12.80 6.00
CA LYS A 50 -1.82 -12.15 6.77
C LYS A 50 -1.45 -12.09 8.26
N PRO A 51 -1.91 -11.07 9.02
CA PRO A 51 -1.54 -10.89 10.43
C PRO A 51 -1.71 -12.15 11.30
N GLN A 52 -2.80 -12.90 11.11
CA GLN A 52 -3.09 -14.13 11.88
C GLN A 52 -2.17 -15.31 11.57
N MET A 53 -1.35 -15.23 10.55
CA MET A 53 -0.37 -16.26 10.17
C MET A 53 1.06 -15.87 10.51
N MET A 54 1.25 -14.66 11.05
CA MET A 54 2.57 -14.09 11.25
C MET A 54 3.36 -14.86 12.31
N ALA A 55 2.73 -15.16 13.42
CA ALA A 55 3.37 -15.86 14.55
C ALA A 55 3.87 -17.25 14.13
N ASP A 56 3.00 -18.07 13.51
CA ASP A 56 3.37 -19.43 13.07
C ASP A 56 4.54 -19.39 12.06
N MET A 57 4.48 -18.46 11.09
CA MET A 57 5.55 -18.33 10.09
C MET A 57 6.88 -17.88 10.72
N LEU A 58 6.86 -16.95 11.66
CA LEU A 58 8.08 -16.48 12.32
C LEU A 58 8.66 -17.53 13.26
N ASP A 59 7.82 -18.31 13.95
CA ASP A 59 8.23 -19.43 14.78
C ASP A 59 8.99 -20.49 13.97
N GLU A 60 8.48 -20.85 12.78
CA GLU A 60 9.15 -21.73 11.84
C GLU A 60 10.53 -21.19 11.38
N LEU A 61 10.66 -19.86 11.22
CA LEU A 61 11.88 -19.23 10.72
C LEU A 61 12.89 -18.87 11.82
N THR A 62 12.50 -18.85 13.07
CA THR A 62 13.36 -18.44 14.20
C THR A 62 14.73 -19.11 14.18
N PRO A 63 14.90 -20.44 14.01
CA PRO A 63 16.24 -21.06 14.00
C PRO A 63 17.14 -20.53 12.88
N THR A 64 16.57 -20.26 11.71
CA THR A 64 17.32 -19.71 10.56
C THR A 64 17.70 -18.26 10.78
N LEU A 65 16.79 -17.44 11.34
CA LEU A 65 17.03 -16.05 11.64
C LEU A 65 18.08 -15.87 12.73
N GLU A 66 18.05 -16.68 13.79
CA GLU A 66 19.03 -16.68 14.87
C GLU A 66 20.43 -17.04 14.36
N ALA A 67 20.56 -18.16 13.65
CA ALA A 67 21.84 -18.60 13.08
C ALA A 67 22.44 -17.55 12.13
N ARG A 68 21.60 -16.85 11.39
CA ARG A 68 22.03 -15.82 10.45
C ARG A 68 22.43 -14.51 11.12
N ALA A 69 21.73 -14.09 12.18
CA ALA A 69 21.96 -12.83 12.86
C ALA A 69 23.42 -12.70 13.36
N GLU A 70 24.08 -13.83 13.69
CA GLU A 70 25.45 -13.85 14.12
C GLU A 70 26.48 -13.64 12.98
N SER A 71 26.09 -13.93 11.72
CA SER A 71 27.01 -13.97 10.58
C SER A 71 26.75 -12.91 9.52
N ARG A 72 25.51 -12.59 9.24
CA ARG A 72 25.11 -11.65 8.19
C ARG A 72 23.82 -10.91 8.57
N PRO A 73 23.89 -9.60 8.87
CA PRO A 73 22.72 -8.82 9.27
C PRO A 73 21.66 -8.77 8.15
N PHE A 74 20.42 -8.68 8.56
CA PHE A 74 19.23 -8.55 7.69
C PHE A 74 18.22 -7.58 8.30
N VAL A 75 17.24 -7.17 7.51
CA VAL A 75 16.16 -6.30 7.94
C VAL A 75 14.83 -7.01 7.67
N LEU A 76 13.98 -7.13 8.69
CA LEU A 76 12.61 -7.56 8.51
C LEU A 76 11.79 -6.42 7.90
N VAL A 77 10.99 -6.72 6.89
CA VAL A 77 10.07 -5.74 6.27
C VAL A 77 8.65 -6.27 6.40
N THR A 78 7.84 -5.64 7.25
CA THR A 78 6.45 -6.04 7.46
C THR A 78 5.46 -5.11 6.77
N MET A 79 4.40 -5.69 6.19
CA MET A 79 3.24 -4.98 5.66
C MET A 79 1.93 -5.47 6.29
N ALA A 80 2.03 -6.09 7.47
CA ALA A 80 0.88 -6.64 8.18
C ALA A 80 0.05 -5.53 8.83
N ALA A 81 -1.21 -5.40 8.42
CA ALA A 81 -2.13 -4.42 8.98
C ALA A 81 -2.42 -4.71 10.45
N GLY A 82 -2.36 -3.67 11.29
CA GLY A 82 -2.69 -3.74 12.71
C GLY A 82 -1.58 -4.35 13.60
N LEU A 83 -0.47 -4.87 13.05
CA LEU A 83 0.66 -5.36 13.85
C LEU A 83 1.75 -4.29 13.92
N SER A 84 2.20 -4.00 15.15
CA SER A 84 3.32 -3.08 15.38
C SER A 84 4.68 -3.76 15.16
N MET A 85 5.74 -2.95 14.98
CA MET A 85 7.11 -3.45 14.91
C MET A 85 7.50 -4.23 16.17
N GLN A 86 7.05 -3.78 17.34
CA GLN A 86 7.28 -4.46 18.59
C GLN A 86 6.61 -5.85 18.64
N GLN A 87 5.38 -5.98 18.17
CA GLN A 87 4.70 -7.28 18.11
C GLN A 87 5.40 -8.24 17.13
N ILE A 88 5.85 -7.75 15.97
CA ILE A 88 6.64 -8.56 15.01
C ILE A 88 7.94 -9.06 15.67
N ARG A 89 8.68 -8.19 16.37
CA ARG A 89 9.91 -8.58 17.10
C ARG A 89 9.64 -9.63 18.19
N GLN A 90 8.54 -9.48 18.92
CA GLN A 90 8.14 -10.48 19.92
C GLN A 90 7.86 -11.85 19.29
N MET A 91 7.20 -11.89 18.14
CA MET A 91 6.94 -13.12 17.39
C MET A 91 8.21 -13.72 16.77
N ALA A 92 9.17 -12.88 16.38
CA ALA A 92 10.45 -13.31 15.83
C ALA A 92 11.49 -13.72 16.90
N GLY A 93 11.16 -13.58 18.18
CA GLY A 93 12.01 -13.97 19.31
C GLY A 93 13.21 -13.08 19.57
N SER A 94 13.42 -12.01 18.79
CA SER A 94 14.57 -11.09 18.92
C SER A 94 14.27 -9.68 18.41
N GLY A 95 15.14 -8.73 18.81
CA GLY A 95 15.07 -7.31 18.44
C GLY A 95 15.65 -6.97 17.07
N TYR A 96 15.39 -7.76 16.04
CA TYR A 96 15.91 -7.54 14.69
C TYR A 96 15.58 -6.15 14.15
N PRO A 97 16.48 -5.54 13.31
CA PRO A 97 16.15 -4.35 12.54
C PRO A 97 14.89 -4.55 11.71
N ILE A 98 14.00 -3.55 11.71
CA ILE A 98 12.67 -3.71 11.09
C ILE A 98 12.21 -2.44 10.38
N ILE A 99 11.59 -2.64 9.23
CA ILE A 99 10.82 -1.64 8.50
C ILE A 99 9.35 -2.09 8.49
N ARG A 100 8.47 -1.23 8.96
CA ARG A 100 7.03 -1.38 8.77
C ARG A 100 6.59 -0.49 7.64
N MET A 101 5.96 -1.07 6.62
CA MET A 101 5.45 -0.34 5.46
C MET A 101 3.98 -0.69 5.20
N MET A 102 3.27 0.23 4.58
CA MET A 102 1.89 -0.02 4.15
C MET A 102 1.70 0.46 2.71
N PRO A 103 1.83 -0.46 1.74
CA PRO A 103 1.60 -0.17 0.33
C PRO A 103 0.11 -0.25 -0.02
N ASN A 104 -0.25 0.28 -1.20
CA ASN A 104 -1.56 0.11 -1.79
C ASN A 104 -1.48 -0.53 -3.19
N THR A 105 -2.61 -0.95 -3.75
CA THR A 105 -2.65 -1.68 -5.03
C THR A 105 -2.02 -0.96 -6.24
N PRO A 106 -2.05 0.40 -6.36
CA PRO A 106 -1.39 1.10 -7.47
C PRO A 106 0.14 0.93 -7.56
N VAL A 107 0.80 0.35 -6.57
CA VAL A 107 2.23 -0.05 -6.64
C VAL A 107 2.52 -0.97 -7.85
N ALA A 108 1.53 -1.69 -8.36
CA ALA A 108 1.67 -2.52 -9.54
C ALA A 108 2.00 -1.70 -10.80
N LEU A 109 1.55 -0.46 -10.85
CA LEU A 109 1.79 0.49 -11.94
C LEU A 109 2.94 1.48 -11.67
N GLY A 110 3.47 1.49 -10.43
CA GLY A 110 4.46 2.48 -10.00
C GLY A 110 3.82 3.79 -9.46
N ASP A 111 2.51 3.79 -9.26
CA ASP A 111 1.73 4.93 -8.75
C ASP A 111 1.23 4.68 -7.32
N GLY A 112 1.96 3.87 -6.56
CA GLY A 112 1.62 3.56 -5.18
C GLY A 112 1.86 4.73 -4.23
N MET A 113 1.15 4.68 -3.10
CA MET A 113 1.46 5.47 -1.91
C MET A 113 1.86 4.51 -0.79
N ILE A 114 3.09 4.64 -0.28
CA ILE A 114 3.67 3.72 0.68
C ILE A 114 4.14 4.52 1.88
N GLN A 115 3.40 4.45 2.98
CA GLN A 115 3.87 4.95 4.26
C GLN A 115 4.80 3.92 4.89
N TYR A 116 5.85 4.39 5.55
CA TYR A 116 6.78 3.52 6.25
C TYR A 116 7.35 4.17 7.50
N CYS A 117 7.81 3.33 8.41
CA CYS A 117 8.68 3.67 9.53
C CYS A 117 9.69 2.56 9.74
N SER A 118 10.77 2.85 10.44
CA SER A 118 11.82 1.88 10.72
C SER A 118 12.32 2.01 12.14
N ASP A 119 12.90 0.94 12.66
CA ASP A 119 13.54 0.92 13.96
C ASP A 119 14.79 0.02 13.88
N ASP A 120 15.93 0.55 14.38
CA ASP A 120 17.23 -0.11 14.42
C ASP A 120 17.79 -0.53 13.03
N VAL A 121 17.45 0.25 11.99
CA VAL A 121 17.95 0.02 10.62
C VAL A 121 19.07 0.99 10.30
N GLU A 122 20.22 0.45 9.92
CA GLU A 122 21.40 1.25 9.53
C GLU A 122 21.09 2.16 8.33
N PRO A 123 21.65 3.40 8.30
CA PRO A 123 21.36 4.38 7.23
C PRO A 123 21.62 3.86 5.82
N GLU A 124 22.68 3.08 5.62
CA GLU A 124 23.03 2.48 4.33
C GLU A 124 21.98 1.47 3.90
N LYS A 125 21.52 0.60 4.80
CA LYS A 125 20.43 -0.37 4.52
C LYS A 125 19.11 0.33 4.25
N MET A 126 18.83 1.43 4.94
CA MET A 126 17.65 2.25 4.66
C MET A 126 17.70 2.86 3.25
N ALA A 127 18.86 3.37 2.82
CA ALA A 127 19.06 3.91 1.49
C ALA A 127 18.91 2.83 0.39
N GLU A 128 19.45 1.63 0.61
CA GLU A 128 19.26 0.48 -0.28
C GLU A 128 17.78 0.13 -0.43
N TRP A 129 17.04 0.03 0.69
CA TRP A 129 15.61 -0.27 0.67
C TRP A 129 14.80 0.79 -0.06
N LEU A 130 15.07 2.08 0.20
CA LEU A 130 14.40 3.19 -0.49
C LEU A 130 14.63 3.13 -2.01
N THR A 131 15.86 2.82 -2.43
CA THR A 131 16.20 2.66 -3.84
C THR A 131 15.45 1.49 -4.47
N ALA A 132 15.41 0.35 -3.80
CA ALA A 132 14.69 -0.84 -4.29
C ALA A 132 13.17 -0.60 -4.39
N MET A 133 12.61 0.21 -3.48
CA MET A 133 11.17 0.51 -3.44
C MET A 133 10.75 1.70 -4.30
N ALA A 134 11.68 2.57 -4.74
CA ALA A 134 11.36 3.77 -5.52
C ALA A 134 10.45 3.53 -6.75
N PRO A 135 10.59 2.43 -7.52
CA PRO A 135 9.69 2.16 -8.65
C PRO A 135 8.25 1.79 -8.24
N ALA A 136 7.96 1.63 -6.96
CA ALA A 136 6.61 1.33 -6.48
C ALA A 136 5.69 2.56 -6.41
N GLY A 137 6.26 3.76 -6.38
CA GLY A 137 5.55 5.02 -6.27
C GLY A 137 6.14 5.95 -5.23
N ARG A 138 5.31 6.72 -4.55
CA ARG A 138 5.72 7.66 -3.52
C ARG A 138 5.93 6.96 -2.17
N LEU A 139 7.10 7.14 -1.60
CA LEU A 139 7.47 6.68 -0.26
C LEU A 139 7.38 7.86 0.72
N ASP A 140 6.75 7.66 1.87
CA ASP A 140 6.57 8.69 2.89
C ASP A 140 6.89 8.16 4.29
N ALA A 141 7.89 8.74 4.92
CA ALA A 141 8.30 8.37 6.28
C ALA A 141 7.36 9.01 7.30
N VAL A 142 6.72 8.20 8.12
CA VAL A 142 5.79 8.66 9.16
C VAL A 142 6.08 7.96 10.50
N PRO A 143 5.75 8.56 11.64
CA PRO A 143 5.77 7.85 12.92
C PRO A 143 4.90 6.58 12.87
N GLU A 144 5.32 5.50 13.54
CA GLU A 144 4.55 4.24 13.56
C GLU A 144 3.10 4.44 13.98
N SER A 145 2.85 5.33 14.92
CA SER A 145 1.50 5.66 15.42
C SER A 145 0.54 6.19 14.35
N LEU A 146 1.05 6.66 13.22
CA LEU A 146 0.27 7.19 12.09
C LEU A 146 0.08 6.20 10.94
N ILE A 147 0.83 5.08 10.90
CA ILE A 147 0.77 4.10 9.81
C ILE A 147 -0.66 3.59 9.57
N ASP A 148 -1.38 3.23 10.63
CA ASP A 148 -2.73 2.67 10.50
C ASP A 148 -3.76 3.71 10.02
N ALA A 149 -3.63 4.97 10.47
CA ALA A 149 -4.47 6.07 9.99
C ALA A 149 -4.16 6.40 8.52
N ALA A 150 -2.89 6.47 8.16
CA ALA A 150 -2.47 6.68 6.78
C ALA A 150 -2.92 5.55 5.86
N SER A 151 -2.84 4.29 6.32
CA SER A 151 -3.35 3.12 5.61
C SER A 151 -4.85 3.16 5.41
N ALA A 152 -5.62 3.66 6.37
CA ALA A 152 -7.07 3.83 6.19
C ALA A 152 -7.39 4.75 5.01
N VAL A 153 -6.57 5.78 4.77
CA VAL A 153 -6.73 6.68 3.62
C VAL A 153 -6.19 6.06 2.33
N SER A 154 -4.91 5.66 2.30
CA SER A 154 -4.22 5.26 1.07
C SER A 154 -4.35 3.78 0.75
N GLY A 155 -4.40 2.91 1.74
CA GLY A 155 -4.52 1.46 1.58
C GLY A 155 -5.94 1.01 1.24
N CYS A 156 -6.95 1.58 1.92
CA CYS A 156 -8.36 1.29 1.66
C CYS A 156 -8.96 2.17 0.55
N GLY A 157 -8.45 3.38 0.38
CA GLY A 157 -8.92 4.40 -0.56
C GLY A 157 -9.10 3.93 -2.01
N PRO A 158 -8.25 3.08 -2.58
CA PRO A 158 -8.44 2.58 -3.94
C PRO A 158 -9.81 1.93 -4.18
N ALA A 159 -10.37 1.20 -3.20
CA ALA A 159 -11.69 0.60 -3.32
C ALA A 159 -12.80 1.66 -3.46
N TRP A 160 -12.69 2.74 -2.71
CA TRP A 160 -13.67 3.84 -2.76
C TRP A 160 -13.49 4.67 -4.04
N ALA A 161 -12.25 4.84 -4.52
CA ALA A 161 -11.98 5.46 -5.80
C ALA A 161 -12.60 4.67 -6.96
N TYR A 162 -12.49 3.33 -6.94
CA TYR A 162 -13.13 2.48 -7.95
C TYR A 162 -14.67 2.58 -7.89
N GLN A 163 -15.25 2.58 -6.70
CA GLN A 163 -16.69 2.78 -6.52
C GLN A 163 -17.15 4.16 -7.04
N PHE A 164 -16.35 5.21 -6.82
CA PHE A 164 -16.62 6.55 -7.34
C PHE A 164 -16.52 6.60 -8.87
N ILE A 165 -15.51 5.97 -9.47
CA ILE A 165 -15.36 5.86 -10.93
C ILE A 165 -16.56 5.12 -11.54
N GLU A 166 -16.98 4.00 -10.93
CA GLU A 166 -18.14 3.23 -11.37
C GLU A 166 -19.41 4.06 -11.33
N ALA A 167 -19.69 4.76 -10.23
CA ALA A 167 -20.85 5.63 -10.09
C ALA A 167 -20.87 6.77 -11.12
N LEU A 168 -19.75 7.39 -11.39
CA LEU A 168 -19.62 8.42 -12.45
C LEU A 168 -19.90 7.82 -13.83
N ALA A 169 -19.40 6.63 -14.10
CA ALA A 169 -19.63 5.93 -15.37
C ALA A 169 -21.11 5.56 -15.52
N ASP A 170 -21.78 5.14 -14.44
CA ASP A 170 -23.24 4.88 -14.44
C ASP A 170 -24.05 6.14 -14.76
N GLY A 171 -23.68 7.27 -14.16
CA GLY A 171 -24.27 8.57 -14.49
C GLY A 171 -24.05 8.96 -15.95
N GLY A 172 -22.85 8.70 -16.49
CA GLY A 172 -22.54 8.91 -17.90
C GLY A 172 -23.40 8.07 -18.84
N VAL A 173 -23.60 6.80 -18.49
CA VAL A 173 -24.49 5.90 -19.27
C VAL A 173 -25.95 6.37 -19.19
N ALA A 174 -26.43 6.77 -18.03
CA ALA A 174 -27.77 7.34 -17.88
C ALA A 174 -27.95 8.61 -18.71
N ALA A 175 -26.88 9.37 -18.95
CA ALA A 175 -26.86 10.54 -19.83
C ALA A 175 -26.64 10.21 -21.32
N GLY A 176 -26.54 8.91 -21.69
CA GLY A 176 -26.45 8.44 -23.08
C GLY A 176 -25.03 8.11 -23.58
N LEU A 177 -24.01 8.11 -22.73
CA LEU A 177 -22.68 7.67 -23.14
C LEU A 177 -22.59 6.13 -23.26
N PRO A 178 -21.82 5.60 -24.22
CA PRO A 178 -21.45 4.19 -24.20
C PRO A 178 -20.64 3.84 -22.93
N ARG A 179 -20.93 2.69 -22.31
CA ARG A 179 -20.28 2.23 -21.05
C ARG A 179 -18.76 2.37 -21.04
N ALA A 180 -18.09 1.87 -22.09
CA ALA A 180 -16.63 1.91 -22.17
C ALA A 180 -16.07 3.35 -22.14
N LYS A 181 -16.72 4.28 -22.85
CA LYS A 181 -16.34 5.69 -22.85
C LYS A 181 -16.62 6.38 -21.51
N ALA A 182 -17.77 6.10 -20.90
CA ALA A 182 -18.10 6.66 -19.60
C ALA A 182 -17.06 6.25 -18.52
N GLN A 183 -16.65 5.00 -18.53
CA GLN A 183 -15.62 4.48 -17.62
C GLN A 183 -14.25 5.10 -17.86
N GLU A 184 -13.81 5.18 -19.13
CA GLU A 184 -12.54 5.81 -19.52
C GLU A 184 -12.49 7.28 -19.07
N TYR A 185 -13.57 8.04 -19.32
CA TYR A 185 -13.64 9.46 -18.97
C TYR A 185 -13.64 9.67 -17.45
N ALA A 186 -14.38 8.85 -16.70
CA ALA A 186 -14.41 8.93 -15.24
C ALA A 186 -13.03 8.64 -14.63
N ALA A 187 -12.35 7.59 -15.09
CA ALA A 187 -11.02 7.23 -14.60
C ALA A 187 -9.97 8.31 -14.94
N GLN A 188 -9.93 8.79 -16.18
CA GLN A 188 -8.96 9.81 -16.61
C GLN A 188 -9.21 11.15 -15.91
N MET A 189 -10.48 11.53 -15.70
CA MET A 189 -10.84 12.75 -14.95
C MET A 189 -10.35 12.66 -13.51
N LEU A 190 -10.58 11.54 -12.82
CA LEU A 190 -10.15 11.36 -11.43
C LEU A 190 -8.62 11.40 -11.29
N LEU A 191 -7.90 10.73 -12.20
CA LEU A 191 -6.44 10.77 -12.27
C LEU A 191 -5.94 12.22 -12.42
N GLY A 192 -6.48 12.97 -13.37
CA GLY A 192 -6.08 14.36 -13.60
C GLY A 192 -6.39 15.27 -12.42
N SER A 193 -7.55 15.09 -11.76
CA SER A 193 -7.93 15.86 -10.59
C SER A 193 -7.02 15.58 -9.38
N ALA A 194 -6.63 14.32 -9.16
CA ALA A 194 -5.69 13.96 -8.12
C ALA A 194 -4.30 14.60 -8.38
N ARG A 195 -3.82 14.54 -9.64
CA ARG A 195 -2.57 15.20 -10.03
C ARG A 195 -2.60 16.70 -9.80
N MET A 196 -3.71 17.39 -10.10
CA MET A 196 -3.85 18.81 -9.82
C MET A 196 -3.63 19.16 -8.35
N VAL A 197 -4.16 18.34 -7.42
CA VAL A 197 -3.92 18.54 -5.98
C VAL A 197 -2.45 18.34 -5.63
N LEU A 198 -1.83 17.26 -6.10
CA LEU A 198 -0.45 16.90 -5.75
C LEU A 198 0.59 17.87 -6.36
N GLU A 199 0.40 18.28 -7.60
CA GLU A 199 1.38 19.09 -8.34
C GLU A 199 1.25 20.60 -8.01
N THR A 200 0.04 21.08 -7.74
CA THR A 200 -0.17 22.50 -7.43
C THR A 200 -0.07 22.83 -5.94
N GLY A 201 -0.27 21.85 -5.06
CA GLY A 201 -0.38 22.05 -3.62
C GLY A 201 -1.60 22.85 -3.18
N LYS A 202 -2.52 23.19 -4.09
CA LYS A 202 -3.72 23.94 -3.79
C LYS A 202 -4.72 23.14 -2.98
N HIS A 203 -5.45 23.82 -2.11
CA HIS A 203 -6.53 23.18 -1.35
C HIS A 203 -7.61 22.65 -2.30
N PRO A 204 -8.11 21.41 -2.12
CA PRO A 204 -9.15 20.83 -2.99
C PRO A 204 -10.40 21.70 -3.14
N GLY A 205 -10.77 22.45 -2.09
CA GLY A 205 -11.87 23.42 -2.14
C GLY A 205 -11.64 24.54 -3.14
N GLU A 206 -10.42 25.11 -3.21
CA GLU A 206 -10.05 26.11 -4.19
C GLU A 206 -10.14 25.59 -5.63
N LEU A 207 -9.61 24.36 -5.86
CA LEU A 207 -9.69 23.73 -7.17
C LEU A 207 -11.14 23.42 -7.57
N LYS A 208 -11.98 22.99 -6.63
CA LYS A 208 -13.43 22.80 -6.85
C LYS A 208 -14.11 24.12 -7.25
N ASP A 209 -13.82 25.21 -6.54
CA ASP A 209 -14.43 26.50 -6.82
C ASP A 209 -14.03 27.05 -8.20
N ALA A 210 -12.78 26.82 -8.61
CA ALA A 210 -12.28 27.23 -9.94
C ALA A 210 -13.03 26.58 -11.13
N VAL A 211 -13.67 25.42 -10.93
CA VAL A 211 -14.47 24.74 -11.96
C VAL A 211 -15.98 24.94 -11.78
N CYS A 212 -16.41 25.72 -10.78
CA CYS A 212 -17.80 25.99 -10.48
C CYS A 212 -18.19 27.41 -10.90
N SER A 213 -18.57 27.60 -12.16
CA SER A 213 -19.09 28.90 -12.61
C SER A 213 -20.48 29.19 -12.02
N PRO A 214 -20.82 30.49 -11.81
CA PRO A 214 -22.15 30.92 -11.33
C PRO A 214 -23.28 30.36 -12.20
N GLY A 215 -24.22 29.63 -11.61
CA GLY A 215 -25.36 29.03 -12.33
C GLY A 215 -25.00 27.86 -13.26
N GLY A 216 -23.73 27.46 -13.31
CA GLY A 216 -23.24 26.39 -14.20
C GLY A 216 -23.68 24.98 -13.80
N SER A 217 -23.45 23.99 -14.69
CA SER A 217 -23.79 22.59 -14.45
C SER A 217 -22.99 21.97 -13.31
N THR A 218 -21.72 22.33 -13.17
CA THR A 218 -20.83 21.77 -12.13
C THR A 218 -21.36 22.05 -10.73
N ILE A 219 -21.77 23.30 -10.43
CA ILE A 219 -22.26 23.65 -9.10
C ILE A 219 -23.59 22.95 -8.77
N GLN A 220 -24.43 22.62 -9.76
CA GLN A 220 -25.63 21.82 -9.53
C GLN A 220 -25.31 20.39 -9.10
N GLY A 221 -24.29 19.77 -9.72
CA GLY A 221 -23.77 18.47 -9.30
C GLY A 221 -23.17 18.51 -7.88
N VAL A 222 -22.38 19.52 -7.57
CA VAL A 222 -21.81 19.72 -6.22
C VAL A 222 -22.93 19.84 -5.19
N ARG A 223 -23.96 20.69 -5.44
CA ARG A 223 -25.12 20.85 -4.55
C ARG A 223 -25.80 19.50 -4.25
N LEU A 224 -26.03 18.69 -5.28
CA LEU A 224 -26.67 17.38 -5.09
C LEU A 224 -25.82 16.42 -4.27
N LEU A 225 -24.50 16.41 -4.46
CA LEU A 225 -23.59 15.60 -3.64
C LEU A 225 -23.60 16.03 -2.18
N GLU A 226 -23.64 17.34 -1.90
CA GLU A 226 -23.76 17.85 -0.53
C GLU A 226 -25.10 17.47 0.11
N GLU A 227 -26.22 17.58 -0.62
CA GLU A 227 -27.54 17.16 -0.16
C GLU A 227 -27.61 15.65 0.17
N ARG A 228 -26.77 14.83 -0.47
CA ARG A 228 -26.65 13.39 -0.22
C ARG A 228 -25.58 13.04 0.80
N ALA A 229 -25.05 14.03 1.54
CA ALA A 229 -24.06 13.86 2.59
C ALA A 229 -22.77 13.15 2.12
N PHE A 230 -22.33 13.37 0.87
CA PHE A 230 -21.17 12.70 0.27
C PHE A 230 -19.91 12.83 1.14
N ARG A 231 -19.62 14.02 1.67
CA ARG A 231 -18.43 14.22 2.52
C ARG A 231 -18.50 13.41 3.80
N GLY A 232 -19.66 13.40 4.46
CA GLY A 232 -19.86 12.62 5.67
C GLY A 232 -19.63 11.12 5.40
N ALA A 233 -20.25 10.59 4.34
CA ALA A 233 -20.10 9.19 3.97
C ALA A 233 -18.64 8.80 3.71
N VAL A 234 -17.83 9.64 3.02
CA VAL A 234 -16.42 9.37 2.77
C VAL A 234 -15.61 9.45 4.05
N THR A 235 -15.87 10.45 4.91
CA THR A 235 -15.21 10.57 6.22
C THR A 235 -15.47 9.34 7.09
N ASP A 236 -16.72 8.90 7.17
CA ASP A 236 -17.13 7.73 7.96
C ASP A 236 -16.50 6.43 7.41
N ALA A 237 -16.34 6.31 6.10
CA ALA A 237 -15.67 5.16 5.50
C ALA A 237 -14.18 5.07 5.94
N VAL A 238 -13.47 6.20 5.99
CA VAL A 238 -12.08 6.25 6.50
C VAL A 238 -12.02 5.85 7.98
N LEU A 239 -12.90 6.42 8.80
CA LEU A 239 -12.95 6.13 10.23
C LEU A 239 -13.30 4.66 10.50
N ALA A 240 -14.27 4.09 9.79
CA ALA A 240 -14.63 2.67 9.91
C ALA A 240 -13.47 1.75 9.53
N ALA A 241 -12.72 2.07 8.48
CA ALA A 241 -11.53 1.31 8.07
C ALA A 241 -10.43 1.39 9.14
N PHE A 242 -10.18 2.57 9.70
CA PHE A 242 -9.20 2.78 10.75
C PHE A 242 -9.52 2.00 12.02
N GLU A 243 -10.77 2.06 12.51
CA GLU A 243 -11.22 1.29 13.67
C GLU A 243 -11.07 -0.22 13.42
N LYS A 244 -11.42 -0.70 12.24
CA LYS A 244 -11.25 -2.11 11.89
C LYS A 244 -9.79 -2.54 11.88
N THR A 245 -8.88 -1.69 11.39
CA THR A 245 -7.44 -1.97 11.38
C THR A 245 -6.90 -2.15 12.79
N LYS A 246 -7.28 -1.30 13.73
CA LYS A 246 -6.92 -1.44 15.16
C LYS A 246 -7.39 -2.76 15.78
N ASP A 247 -8.54 -3.27 15.35
CA ASP A 247 -9.07 -4.53 15.87
C ASP A 247 -8.35 -5.77 15.30
N LEU A 248 -7.69 -5.66 14.13
CA LEU A 248 -6.88 -6.74 13.58
C LEU A 248 -5.63 -7.02 14.42
N GLY A 249 -5.04 -6.00 15.02
CA GLY A 249 -3.86 -6.10 15.87
C GLY A 249 -4.13 -6.61 17.30
N LYS A 250 -5.40 -6.75 17.69
CA LYS A 250 -5.79 -7.23 19.05
C LYS A 250 -6.03 -8.74 19.12
N LYS A 251 -5.97 -9.45 18.01
CA LYS A 251 -6.17 -10.89 17.90
C LYS A 251 -4.85 -11.61 17.75
#